data_3f561edd5830e4d0c68813d812d1f07f
#
_entry.id   3f561edd5830e4d0c68813d812d1f07f
#
_cell.length_a   1.000
_cell.length_b   1.000
_cell.length_c   1.000
_cell.angle_alpha   90.00
_cell.angle_beta   90.00
_cell.angle_gamma   90.00
#
_symmetry.space_group_name_H-M   'P 1'
#
loop_
_entity.id
_entity.type
_entity.pdbx_description
1 polymer ?
#
loop_
_entity_poly.entity_id
_entity_poly.type
_entity_poly.pdbx_seq_one_letter_code
_entity_poly.pdbx_strand_id
1 'polypeptide(L)'
;MTDRVSRRAVLGSAAGLAVAAGSAGLARGGKPRRPNILWIVSEDNNPFIGAYGDAMAHTPTIDALAKKGLLFRNVYSNAPVCAPSRFGILTGVYPESCAPANQMRAVATLPKEFRTYPELMRAAGYFCTNNAKTDYNCNVNAKAIWDIQGKSAHWRARTATDQPFMAVFNHEATHESR
;
A
#
# COMPACT_ATOMS: atom_id res chain seq x y z
N MET A 1 13.92 57.22 -27.24
CA MET A 1 13.60 56.63 -28.58
C MET A 1 12.96 55.31 -28.34
N THR A 2 11.62 55.26 -28.44
CA THR A 2 10.81 54.07 -28.19
C THR A 2 10.38 53.52 -29.54
N ASP A 3 10.97 52.39 -29.93
CA ASP A 3 10.60 51.69 -31.15
C ASP A 3 9.25 50.97 -30.94
N ARG A 4 8.24 51.49 -31.64
CA ARG A 4 6.92 50.89 -31.73
C ARG A 4 6.93 49.79 -32.80
N VAL A 5 6.91 48.54 -32.37
CA VAL A 5 6.68 47.38 -33.25
C VAL A 5 5.25 47.51 -33.89
N SER A 6 5.21 47.64 -35.19
CA SER A 6 3.99 47.78 -35.96
C SER A 6 3.15 46.51 -35.99
N ARG A 7 1.83 46.62 -35.77
CA ARG A 7 0.86 45.53 -35.85
C ARG A 7 0.83 44.74 -37.18
N ARG A 8 1.45 45.29 -38.24
CA ARG A 8 1.57 44.61 -39.54
C ARG A 8 2.68 43.57 -39.63
N ALA A 9 3.68 43.59 -38.72
CA ALA A 9 4.76 42.62 -38.69
C ALA A 9 4.34 41.27 -38.03
N VAL A 10 3.19 41.24 -37.34
CA VAL A 10 2.74 40.01 -36.61
C VAL A 10 1.86 39.12 -37.50
N LEU A 11 1.32 39.64 -38.63
CA LEU A 11 0.43 38.85 -39.49
C LEU A 11 1.12 38.13 -40.66
N GLY A 12 2.44 38.28 -40.78
CA GLY A 12 3.24 37.64 -41.85
C GLY A 12 3.88 36.30 -41.51
N SER A 13 3.85 35.85 -40.23
CA SER A 13 4.54 34.65 -39.78
C SER A 13 3.63 33.45 -39.44
N ALA A 14 2.37 33.49 -39.82
CA ALA A 14 1.38 32.44 -39.51
C ALA A 14 1.18 31.40 -40.62
N ALA A 15 2.01 31.38 -41.67
CA ALA A 15 1.83 30.51 -42.83
C ALA A 15 2.94 29.44 -43.02
N GLY A 16 3.68 29.11 -41.99
CA GLY A 16 4.85 28.20 -42.09
C GLY A 16 4.93 27.05 -41.11
N LEU A 17 3.91 26.77 -40.30
CA LEU A 17 3.98 25.70 -39.27
C LEU A 17 2.79 24.72 -39.34
N ALA A 18 2.46 24.24 -40.49
CA ALA A 18 1.37 23.29 -40.70
C ALA A 18 1.83 21.99 -41.40
N VAL A 19 3.02 21.49 -41.12
CA VAL A 19 3.40 20.10 -41.54
C VAL A 19 4.41 19.55 -40.54
N ALA A 20 3.99 19.24 -39.33
CA ALA A 20 4.64 18.26 -38.45
C ALA A 20 3.64 17.70 -37.45
N ALA A 21 2.37 17.49 -37.84
CA ALA A 21 1.46 16.60 -37.15
C ALA A 21 1.74 15.14 -37.60
N GLY A 22 3.03 14.76 -37.57
CA GLY A 22 3.47 13.40 -37.74
C GLY A 22 3.08 12.62 -36.49
N SER A 23 2.04 11.77 -36.64
CA SER A 23 1.83 10.52 -35.91
C SER A 23 2.32 10.51 -34.44
N ALA A 24 1.74 11.36 -33.59
CA ALA A 24 1.59 10.98 -32.19
C ALA A 24 0.66 9.76 -32.20
N GLY A 25 1.26 8.57 -32.19
CA GLY A 25 0.54 7.34 -32.09
C GLY A 25 -0.44 7.49 -30.94
N LEU A 26 -1.73 7.34 -31.25
CA LEU A 26 -2.80 7.21 -30.27
C LEU A 26 -2.37 6.11 -29.33
N ALA A 27 -1.68 6.46 -28.25
CA ALA A 27 -1.51 5.58 -27.13
C ALA A 27 -2.94 5.13 -26.78
N ARG A 28 -3.27 3.91 -27.15
CA ARG A 28 -4.54 3.28 -26.81
C ARG A 28 -4.67 3.46 -25.30
N GLY A 29 -5.55 4.36 -24.91
CA GLY A 29 -5.88 4.65 -23.53
C GLY A 29 -6.56 3.47 -22.85
N GLY A 30 -5.78 2.39 -22.66
CA GLY A 30 -6.18 1.34 -21.73
C GLY A 30 -6.29 1.99 -20.36
N LYS A 31 -7.41 1.76 -19.66
CA LYS A 31 -7.54 2.18 -18.26
C LYS A 31 -6.25 1.83 -17.52
N PRO A 32 -5.64 2.76 -16.76
CA PRO A 32 -4.40 2.47 -16.06
C PRO A 32 -4.58 1.20 -15.23
N ARG A 33 -3.74 0.22 -15.51
CA ARG A 33 -3.82 -1.10 -14.87
C ARG A 33 -3.49 -0.91 -13.40
N ARG A 34 -4.44 -1.18 -12.52
CA ARG A 34 -4.23 -1.11 -11.06
C ARG A 34 -3.17 -2.12 -10.66
N PRO A 35 -2.14 -1.73 -9.88
CA PRO A 35 -1.10 -2.65 -9.46
C PRO A 35 -1.64 -3.69 -8.48
N ASN A 36 -1.08 -4.89 -8.50
CA ASN A 36 -1.23 -5.82 -7.40
C ASN A 36 -0.41 -5.35 -6.20
N ILE A 37 -0.94 -5.53 -5.00
CA ILE A 37 -0.29 -5.13 -3.74
C ILE A 37 -0.06 -6.38 -2.90
N LEU A 38 1.19 -6.58 -2.52
CA LEU A 38 1.61 -7.67 -1.64
C LEU A 38 2.31 -7.09 -0.41
N TRP A 39 1.76 -7.36 0.76
CA TRP A 39 2.41 -7.08 2.04
C TRP A 39 2.92 -8.38 2.65
N ILE A 40 4.21 -8.43 2.93
CA ILE A 40 4.83 -9.49 3.70
C ILE A 40 5.29 -8.88 5.02
N VAL A 41 4.71 -9.34 6.09
CA VAL A 41 4.95 -8.84 7.45
C VAL A 41 5.74 -9.88 8.22
N SER A 42 6.91 -9.50 8.72
CA SER A 42 7.67 -10.28 9.69
C SER A 42 7.34 -9.76 11.09
N GLU A 43 6.85 -10.62 11.96
CA GLU A 43 6.41 -10.27 13.30
C GLU A 43 7.64 -10.11 14.22
N ASP A 44 7.62 -9.09 15.08
CA ASP A 44 8.65 -8.82 16.10
C ASP A 44 10.10 -8.88 15.58
N ASN A 45 10.31 -8.55 14.32
CA ASN A 45 11.59 -8.67 13.67
C ASN A 45 12.49 -7.47 13.97
N ASN A 46 13.68 -7.71 14.45
CA ASN A 46 14.74 -6.73 14.60
C ASN A 46 15.42 -6.43 13.24
N PRO A 47 16.21 -5.36 13.11
CA PRO A 47 16.92 -5.03 11.87
C PRO A 47 18.12 -5.95 11.57
N PHE A 48 18.08 -7.21 12.02
CA PHE A 48 19.06 -8.27 11.69
C PHE A 48 18.83 -8.79 10.27
N ILE A 49 19.02 -7.91 9.31
CA ILE A 49 18.81 -8.10 7.88
C ILE A 49 20.01 -7.52 7.15
N GLY A 50 20.55 -8.24 6.15
CA GLY A 50 21.73 -7.80 5.40
C GLY A 50 21.59 -6.42 4.77
N ALA A 51 20.42 -6.09 4.23
CA ALA A 51 20.13 -4.77 3.64
C ALA A 51 20.24 -3.61 4.65
N TYR A 52 20.10 -3.86 5.94
CA TYR A 52 20.30 -2.87 7.01
C TYR A 52 21.74 -2.85 7.57
N GLY A 53 22.62 -3.69 7.03
CA GLY A 53 24.05 -3.71 7.38
C GLY A 53 24.46 -4.81 8.35
N ASP A 54 23.59 -5.77 8.67
CA ASP A 54 23.96 -6.94 9.47
C ASP A 54 24.76 -7.93 8.61
N ALA A 55 26.05 -8.07 8.92
CA ALA A 55 26.96 -8.95 8.19
C ALA A 55 26.74 -10.45 8.50
N MET A 56 26.06 -10.78 9.59
CA MET A 56 25.76 -12.15 9.99
C MET A 56 24.44 -12.65 9.40
N ALA A 57 23.56 -11.76 9.00
CA ALA A 57 22.26 -12.12 8.47
C ALA A 57 22.36 -12.69 7.05
N HIS A 58 21.74 -13.84 6.83
CA HIS A 58 21.62 -14.45 5.50
C HIS A 58 20.23 -14.18 4.92
N THR A 59 20.03 -13.03 4.31
CA THR A 59 18.75 -12.54 3.80
C THR A 59 18.77 -12.17 2.31
N PRO A 60 19.26 -13.06 1.40
CA PRO A 60 19.56 -12.68 0.02
C PRO A 60 18.33 -12.19 -0.77
N THR A 61 17.15 -12.72 -0.51
CA THR A 61 15.91 -12.32 -1.18
C THR A 61 15.48 -10.92 -0.75
N ILE A 62 15.52 -10.61 0.55
CA ILE A 62 15.18 -9.29 1.09
C ILE A 62 16.20 -8.26 0.59
N ASP A 63 17.49 -8.60 0.60
CA ASP A 63 18.58 -7.75 0.13
C ASP A 63 18.43 -7.44 -1.36
N ALA A 64 18.02 -8.42 -2.17
CA ALA A 64 17.74 -8.21 -3.58
C ALA A 64 16.51 -7.31 -3.83
N LEU A 65 15.48 -7.41 -3.00
CA LEU A 65 14.32 -6.51 -3.05
C LEU A 65 14.73 -5.09 -2.65
N ALA A 66 15.51 -4.92 -1.59
CA ALA A 66 16.00 -3.65 -1.13
C ALA A 66 16.85 -2.92 -2.19
N LYS A 67 17.65 -3.67 -2.97
CA LYS A 67 18.45 -3.12 -4.09
C LYS A 67 17.59 -2.62 -5.26
N LYS A 68 16.39 -3.16 -5.44
CA LYS A 68 15.47 -2.82 -6.55
C LYS A 68 14.37 -1.83 -6.14
N GLY A 69 14.13 -1.68 -4.85
CA GLY A 69 13.07 -0.88 -4.28
C GLY A 69 13.60 0.29 -3.45
N LEU A 70 12.77 0.75 -2.52
CA LEU A 70 13.13 1.77 -1.55
C LEU A 70 13.39 1.11 -0.20
N LEU A 71 14.55 1.39 0.38
CA LEU A 71 14.91 0.97 1.73
C LEU A 71 14.70 2.15 2.70
N PHE A 72 13.73 2.01 3.59
CA PHE A 72 13.48 2.99 4.64
C PHE A 72 14.32 2.66 5.86
N ARG A 73 15.26 3.53 6.22
CA ARG A 73 16.15 3.32 7.37
C ARG A 73 15.51 3.73 8.69
N ASN A 74 14.58 4.67 8.65
CA ASN A 74 13.90 5.21 9.83
C ASN A 74 12.39 5.10 9.62
N VAL A 75 11.80 4.07 10.20
CA VAL A 75 10.35 3.84 10.22
C VAL A 75 9.91 3.64 11.66
N TYR A 76 8.88 4.36 12.06
CA TYR A 76 8.35 4.31 13.40
C TYR A 76 6.96 3.69 13.38
N SER A 77 6.70 2.74 14.27
CA SER A 77 5.36 2.27 14.52
C SER A 77 4.56 3.33 15.28
N ASN A 78 3.28 3.42 14.98
CA ASN A 78 2.34 4.25 15.73
C ASN A 78 2.07 3.72 17.16
N ALA A 79 2.45 2.47 17.45
CA ALA A 79 2.41 1.87 18.78
C ALA A 79 3.42 0.72 18.83
N PRO A 80 4.13 0.51 19.95
CA PRO A 80 5.26 -0.44 20.04
C PRO A 80 4.83 -1.88 20.38
N VAL A 81 3.60 -2.26 20.08
CA VAL A 81 3.07 -3.61 20.35
C VAL A 81 2.02 -4.00 19.31
N CYS A 82 1.85 -5.32 19.05
CA CYS A 82 1.11 -5.84 17.90
C CYS A 82 -0.34 -5.33 17.80
N ALA A 83 -1.18 -5.47 18.81
CA ALA A 83 -2.60 -5.13 18.68
C ALA A 83 -2.86 -3.63 18.45
N PRO A 84 -2.31 -2.69 19.22
CA PRO A 84 -2.41 -1.27 18.94
C PRO A 84 -1.79 -0.86 17.60
N SER A 85 -0.63 -1.43 17.23
CA SER A 85 -0.01 -1.16 15.93
C SER A 85 -0.90 -1.62 14.78
N ARG A 86 -1.47 -2.82 14.88
CA ARG A 86 -2.39 -3.38 13.88
C ARG A 86 -3.69 -2.60 13.77
N PHE A 87 -4.18 -2.04 14.88
CA PHE A 87 -5.29 -1.10 14.85
C PHE A 87 -4.98 0.09 13.95
N GLY A 88 -3.83 0.74 14.17
CA GLY A 88 -3.42 1.88 13.37
C GLY A 88 -3.23 1.54 11.89
N ILE A 89 -2.61 0.40 11.57
CA ILE A 89 -2.45 -0.08 10.20
C ILE A 89 -3.82 -0.34 9.54
N LEU A 90 -4.74 -0.97 10.25
CA LEU A 90 -6.06 -1.32 9.71
C LEU A 90 -6.93 -0.09 9.44
N THR A 91 -6.87 0.88 10.33
CA THR A 91 -7.80 2.01 10.37
C THR A 91 -7.23 3.31 9.80
N GLY A 92 -5.91 3.46 9.78
CA GLY A 92 -5.25 4.73 9.49
C GLY A 92 -5.37 5.76 10.61
N VAL A 93 -5.83 5.36 11.81
CA VAL A 93 -6.03 6.22 12.98
C VAL A 93 -5.03 5.86 14.06
N TYR A 94 -4.48 6.86 14.73
CA TYR A 94 -3.66 6.62 15.92
C TYR A 94 -4.51 5.97 17.01
N PRO A 95 -4.03 4.88 17.66
CA PRO A 95 -4.81 4.14 18.64
C PRO A 95 -5.18 5.01 19.87
N GLU A 96 -4.38 6.02 20.19
CA GLU A 96 -4.67 7.01 21.25
C GLU A 96 -5.93 7.83 20.97
N SER A 97 -6.29 8.00 19.70
CA SER A 97 -7.49 8.75 19.29
C SER A 97 -8.77 7.91 19.38
N CYS A 98 -8.66 6.61 19.68
CA CYS A 98 -9.79 5.68 19.75
C CYS A 98 -9.62 4.74 20.95
N ALA A 99 -9.70 5.29 22.16
CA ALA A 99 -9.58 4.48 23.39
C ALA A 99 -10.64 3.37 23.43
N PRO A 100 -10.31 2.15 23.90
CA PRO A 100 -9.02 1.75 24.49
C PRO A 100 -8.04 1.09 23.48
N ALA A 101 -8.11 1.41 22.20
CA ALA A 101 -7.27 0.79 21.16
C ALA A 101 -5.76 0.92 21.41
N ASN A 102 -5.34 1.88 22.22
CA ASN A 102 -3.96 2.08 22.65
C ASN A 102 -3.47 1.08 23.71
N GLN A 103 -4.36 0.27 24.26
CA GLN A 103 -4.02 -0.77 25.24
C GLN A 103 -3.98 -2.14 24.57
N MET A 104 -3.06 -2.99 25.04
CA MET A 104 -2.91 -4.33 24.48
C MET A 104 -4.17 -5.17 24.67
N ARG A 105 -4.74 -5.64 23.55
CA ARG A 105 -5.96 -6.47 23.49
C ARG A 105 -7.20 -5.88 24.19
N ALA A 106 -7.26 -4.55 24.22
CA ALA A 106 -8.43 -3.82 24.69
C ALA A 106 -9.26 -3.36 23.48
N VAL A 107 -10.36 -4.05 23.24
CA VAL A 107 -11.17 -3.89 22.02
C VAL A 107 -11.87 -2.55 21.99
N ALA A 108 -11.48 -1.69 21.06
CA ALA A 108 -12.15 -0.42 20.80
C ALA A 108 -13.42 -0.60 19.95
N THR A 109 -14.37 0.31 20.11
CA THR A 109 -15.56 0.38 19.27
C THR A 109 -15.37 1.44 18.20
N LEU A 110 -15.29 1.01 16.93
CA LEU A 110 -15.26 1.93 15.80
C LEU A 110 -16.63 2.54 15.53
N PRO A 111 -16.72 3.83 15.17
CA PRO A 111 -17.95 4.40 14.63
C PRO A 111 -18.49 3.60 13.44
N LYS A 112 -19.81 3.53 13.27
CA LYS A 112 -20.46 2.73 12.22
C LYS A 112 -20.07 3.17 10.80
N GLU A 113 -19.78 4.46 10.64
CA GLU A 113 -19.39 5.08 9.38
C GLU A 113 -17.92 4.82 9.02
N PHE A 114 -17.16 4.31 9.96
CA PHE A 114 -15.73 4.10 9.78
C PHE A 114 -15.45 2.86 8.93
N ARG A 115 -14.60 3.01 7.94
CA ARG A 115 -14.22 1.94 7.03
C ARG A 115 -12.74 1.63 7.16
N THR A 116 -12.45 0.35 7.27
CA THR A 116 -11.08 -0.16 7.26
C THR A 116 -10.49 -0.16 5.85
N TYR A 117 -9.16 -0.15 5.73
CA TYR A 117 -8.54 -0.13 4.40
C TYR A 117 -8.92 -1.34 3.52
N PRO A 118 -9.11 -2.58 4.04
CA PRO A 118 -9.57 -3.69 3.18
C PRO A 118 -10.95 -3.43 2.56
N GLU A 119 -11.87 -2.83 3.33
CA GLU A 119 -13.19 -2.45 2.80
C GLU A 119 -13.09 -1.39 1.71
N LEU A 120 -12.20 -0.40 1.88
CA LEU A 120 -11.95 0.62 0.87
C LEU A 120 -11.32 0.02 -0.39
N MET A 121 -10.36 -0.88 -0.23
CA MET A 121 -9.71 -1.57 -1.35
C MET A 121 -10.69 -2.47 -2.10
N ARG A 122 -11.56 -3.21 -1.39
CA ARG A 122 -12.63 -4.01 -2.00
C ARG A 122 -13.63 -3.14 -2.76
N ALA A 123 -14.03 -2.01 -2.18
CA ALA A 123 -14.88 -1.04 -2.87
C ALA A 123 -14.21 -0.47 -4.15
N ALA A 124 -12.87 -0.38 -4.14
CA ALA A 124 -12.09 -0.04 -5.33
C ALA A 124 -11.90 -1.21 -6.31
N GLY A 125 -12.46 -2.39 -6.06
CA GLY A 125 -12.44 -3.55 -6.95
C GLY A 125 -11.25 -4.49 -6.76
N TYR A 126 -10.50 -4.37 -5.66
CA TYR A 126 -9.45 -5.31 -5.32
C TYR A 126 -10.00 -6.57 -4.68
N PHE A 127 -9.37 -7.71 -4.95
CA PHE A 127 -9.54 -8.93 -4.17
C PHE A 127 -8.60 -8.90 -2.98
N CYS A 128 -9.13 -8.85 -1.76
CA CYS A 128 -8.37 -8.61 -0.54
C CYS A 128 -8.25 -9.87 0.32
N THR A 129 -7.04 -10.27 0.66
CA THR A 129 -6.79 -11.46 1.48
C THR A 129 -5.84 -11.18 2.64
N ASN A 130 -6.08 -11.82 3.80
CA ASN A 130 -5.21 -11.76 4.97
C ASN A 130 -4.86 -13.16 5.49
N ASN A 131 -3.60 -13.51 5.42
CA ASN A 131 -3.01 -14.75 5.94
C ASN A 131 -2.04 -14.40 7.09
N ALA A 132 -2.33 -14.68 8.34
CA ALA A 132 -3.61 -15.08 8.94
C ALA A 132 -3.91 -14.20 10.16
N LYS A 133 -2.86 -13.53 10.71
CA LYS A 133 -2.94 -12.75 11.94
C LYS A 133 -3.91 -11.56 11.79
N THR A 134 -4.78 -11.41 12.76
CA THR A 134 -5.73 -10.29 12.85
C THR A 134 -5.35 -9.34 13.96
N ASP A 135 -5.64 -9.65 15.20
CA ASP A 135 -5.27 -8.87 16.41
C ASP A 135 -5.53 -7.36 16.27
N TYR A 136 -6.71 -7.01 15.68
CA TYR A 136 -6.99 -5.63 15.24
C TYR A 136 -7.37 -4.65 16.33
N ASN A 137 -7.50 -5.13 17.55
CA ASN A 137 -7.80 -4.32 18.75
C ASN A 137 -9.08 -3.47 18.66
N CYS A 138 -10.03 -3.86 17.82
CA CYS A 138 -11.32 -3.22 17.65
C CYS A 138 -12.40 -4.22 17.25
N ASN A 139 -13.65 -3.78 17.33
CA ASN A 139 -14.85 -4.59 17.11
C ASN A 139 -15.17 -4.92 15.64
N VAL A 140 -14.16 -4.97 14.76
CA VAL A 140 -14.37 -5.36 13.36
C VAL A 140 -14.52 -6.87 13.24
N ASN A 141 -15.39 -7.28 12.34
CA ASN A 141 -15.48 -8.67 11.92
C ASN A 141 -14.42 -8.94 10.83
N ALA A 142 -13.31 -9.55 11.22
CA ALA A 142 -12.20 -9.84 10.31
C ALA A 142 -12.63 -10.69 9.09
N LYS A 143 -13.61 -11.59 9.24
CA LYS A 143 -14.12 -12.37 8.11
C LYS A 143 -14.98 -11.56 7.14
N ALA A 144 -15.55 -10.45 7.59
CA ALA A 144 -16.41 -9.60 6.76
C ALA A 144 -15.62 -8.55 5.96
N ILE A 145 -14.52 -8.05 6.51
CA ILE A 145 -13.72 -7.00 5.86
C ILE A 145 -12.78 -7.52 4.78
N TRP A 146 -12.41 -8.80 4.80
CA TRP A 146 -11.60 -9.48 3.79
C TRP A 146 -12.45 -10.38 2.89
N ASP A 147 -12.04 -10.59 1.64
CA ASP A 147 -12.64 -11.62 0.79
C ASP A 147 -12.29 -13.02 1.30
N ILE A 148 -11.04 -13.22 1.71
CA ILE A 148 -10.60 -14.44 2.40
C ILE A 148 -9.68 -14.07 3.57
N GLN A 149 -9.96 -14.61 4.75
CA GLN A 149 -9.13 -14.46 5.93
C GLN A 149 -8.86 -15.83 6.57
N GLY A 150 -7.60 -16.06 6.96
CA GLY A 150 -7.17 -17.29 7.62
C GLY A 150 -5.90 -17.88 7.01
N LYS A 151 -5.45 -19.02 7.55
CA LYS A 151 -4.17 -19.65 7.18
C LYS A 151 -4.08 -20.08 5.70
N SER A 152 -5.22 -20.32 5.06
CA SER A 152 -5.30 -20.65 3.63
C SER A 152 -5.54 -19.44 2.72
N ALA A 153 -5.67 -18.23 3.28
CA ALA A 153 -5.94 -17.03 2.50
C ALA A 153 -4.80 -16.75 1.50
N HIS A 154 -5.17 -16.63 0.22
CA HIS A 154 -4.21 -16.44 -0.85
C HIS A 154 -4.86 -15.73 -2.04
N TRP A 155 -4.13 -14.81 -2.71
CA TRP A 155 -4.63 -14.07 -3.86
C TRP A 155 -5.00 -14.96 -5.07
N ARG A 156 -4.42 -16.16 -5.17
CA ARG A 156 -4.74 -17.13 -6.25
C ARG A 156 -6.16 -17.68 -6.18
N ALA A 157 -6.86 -17.49 -5.05
CA ALA A 157 -8.24 -17.93 -4.90
C ALA A 157 -9.26 -17.00 -5.60
N ARG A 158 -8.81 -15.85 -6.15
CA ARG A 158 -9.69 -15.00 -6.96
C ARG A 158 -10.12 -15.71 -8.24
N THR A 159 -11.39 -15.55 -8.62
CA THR A 159 -11.95 -16.16 -9.81
C THR A 159 -11.56 -15.43 -11.10
N ALA A 160 -11.50 -14.10 -11.05
CA ALA A 160 -11.08 -13.28 -12.18
C ALA A 160 -9.56 -13.02 -12.09
N THR A 161 -8.79 -13.59 -13.01
CA THR A 161 -7.31 -13.52 -12.99
C THR A 161 -6.77 -12.12 -13.27
N ASP A 162 -7.54 -11.27 -13.92
CA ASP A 162 -7.25 -9.86 -14.20
C ASP A 162 -7.65 -8.91 -13.08
N GLN A 163 -8.43 -9.38 -12.09
CA GLN A 163 -8.78 -8.60 -10.91
C GLN A 163 -7.51 -8.27 -10.10
N PRO A 164 -7.24 -6.99 -9.80
CA PRO A 164 -6.12 -6.64 -8.93
C PRO A 164 -6.34 -7.20 -7.53
N PHE A 165 -5.26 -7.56 -6.86
CA PHE A 165 -5.34 -8.06 -5.50
C PHE A 165 -4.56 -7.19 -4.53
N MET A 166 -5.00 -7.19 -3.28
CA MET A 166 -4.24 -6.82 -2.10
C MET A 166 -4.15 -8.02 -1.16
N ALA A 167 -2.94 -8.53 -0.97
CA ALA A 167 -2.71 -9.71 -0.15
C ALA A 167 -1.73 -9.40 0.99
N VAL A 168 -2.10 -9.78 2.20
CA VAL A 168 -1.25 -9.66 3.38
C VAL A 168 -0.85 -11.05 3.85
N PHE A 169 0.45 -11.25 4.05
CA PHE A 169 1.01 -12.46 4.65
C PHE A 169 1.75 -12.08 5.92
N ASN A 170 1.31 -12.64 7.03
CA ASN A 170 1.93 -12.44 8.33
C ASN A 170 2.81 -13.65 8.65
N HIS A 171 4.10 -13.42 8.77
CA HIS A 171 5.08 -14.43 9.12
C HIS A 171 5.38 -14.36 10.61
N GLU A 172 4.88 -15.35 11.34
CA GLU A 172 4.93 -15.38 12.80
C GLU A 172 6.11 -16.20 13.37
N ALA A 173 7.05 -16.67 12.52
CA ALA A 173 8.18 -17.47 13.00
C ALA A 173 9.12 -16.71 13.95
N THR A 174 9.12 -15.38 13.85
CA THR A 174 9.94 -14.48 14.69
C THR A 174 9.17 -13.93 15.88
N HIS A 175 7.91 -14.33 16.08
CA HIS A 175 7.09 -13.88 17.21
C HIS A 175 7.67 -14.41 18.55
N GLU A 176 7.69 -13.57 19.57
CA GLU A 176 8.29 -13.85 20.89
C GLU A 176 7.81 -15.14 21.57
N SER A 177 6.58 -15.55 21.32
CA SER A 177 5.95 -16.72 21.92
C SER A 177 6.13 -18.01 21.13
N ARG A 178 7.09 -18.07 20.19
CA ARG A 178 7.39 -19.22 19.32
C ARG A 178 8.69 -19.91 19.73
#